data_12ae93f88b9758ae5c369f41fc832888
#
_entry.id   12ae93f88b9758ae5c369f41fc832888
#
_cell.length_a   1.000
_cell.length_b   1.000
_cell.length_c   1.000
_cell.angle_alpha   90.00
_cell.angle_beta   90.00
_cell.angle_gamma   90.00
#
_symmetry.space_group_name_H-M   'P 1'
#
loop_
_entity.id
_entity.type
_entity.pdbx_description
1 polymer ?
#
loop_
_entity_poly.entity_id
_entity_poly.type
_entity_poly.pdbx_seq_one_letter_code
_entity_poly.pdbx_strand_id
1 'polypeptide(L)'
;MYWTRGQRIGGGRYEIVDELGQGGFGLTYKAKHCELGSFCVIKAIGAWLRKQPNYNRFVERFRDEGKRLAQLAQEKPHPHIVRVFDLFREPHQNYPGFEIDCLVMDFIAGETLEMEVHQRGKLPETEAVRYVRQIGDALIEVHRRGLVHWDVTPMNIMIRPQKEAVLIDFGIAGDCPPSSFSRKFGNEAFAPYEQLMLGKREKQCDIYTLGASLYYGVTQQVPTLSNARKLDNEPLIEPIQYASISSQVNQVILWAMELEPGDCPQSMEEWLGSFSGEEEDDLRSDKGVDYRRLQQLLQQQQWKEADRETERRMLEVAGKEENNILWDDDIDNFPCTDLRTIDRLWVKYSKGQWGFSVQKEIYQSLGGTRKYNEEIWEKFCDRVGWRKDGERMNYKDLSFSLNIKGHLPSIAMFGLVVGYGYVARVFGGLCSLLSHRDL
;
A
#
# COMPACT_ATOMS: atom_id res chain seq x y z
N MET A 1 -6.53 23.99 22.69
CA MET A 1 -5.27 23.36 23.13
C MET A 1 -5.48 22.75 24.51
N TYR A 2 -5.19 21.45 24.68
CA TYR A 2 -5.24 20.81 25.99
C TYR A 2 -3.87 20.81 26.67
N TRP A 3 -2.84 20.58 25.87
CA TRP A 3 -1.47 20.42 26.32
C TRP A 3 -0.55 21.38 25.59
N THR A 4 0.49 21.83 26.30
CA THR A 4 1.52 22.71 25.75
C THR A 4 2.77 21.91 25.39
N ARG A 5 3.61 22.48 24.55
CA ARG A 5 4.91 21.90 24.19
C ARG A 5 5.75 21.59 25.43
N GLY A 6 6.36 20.41 25.48
CA GLY A 6 7.17 19.91 26.58
C GLY A 6 6.35 19.27 27.71
N GLN A 7 5.01 19.36 27.67
CA GLN A 7 4.16 18.70 28.65
C GLN A 7 4.17 17.18 28.45
N ARG A 8 4.26 16.44 29.56
CA ARG A 8 4.20 14.98 29.58
C ARG A 8 2.80 14.51 29.93
N ILE A 9 2.32 13.53 29.18
CA ILE A 9 1.00 12.91 29.31
C ILE A 9 1.10 11.39 29.24
N GLY A 10 -0.02 10.68 29.46
CA GLY A 10 -0.06 9.22 29.43
C GLY A 10 0.80 8.60 30.56
N GLY A 11 0.76 9.17 31.77
CA GLY A 11 1.62 8.73 32.87
C GLY A 11 3.10 9.04 32.66
N GLY A 12 3.42 10.09 31.88
CA GLY A 12 4.79 10.51 31.59
C GLY A 12 5.43 9.83 30.37
N ARG A 13 4.70 8.94 29.69
CA ARG A 13 5.22 8.18 28.52
C ARG A 13 5.42 9.04 27.26
N TYR A 14 4.63 10.09 27.10
CA TYR A 14 4.62 10.92 25.89
C TYR A 14 4.87 12.39 26.23
N GLU A 15 5.79 13.02 25.54
CA GLU A 15 6.07 14.45 25.62
C GLU A 15 5.52 15.15 24.38
N ILE A 16 4.66 16.15 24.58
CA ILE A 16 4.04 16.93 23.50
C ILE A 16 5.11 17.77 22.80
N VAL A 17 5.22 17.62 21.50
CA VAL A 17 6.17 18.36 20.66
C VAL A 17 5.50 19.55 20.01
N ASP A 18 4.29 19.31 19.40
CA ASP A 18 3.54 20.37 18.72
C ASP A 18 2.07 19.97 18.56
N GLU A 19 1.21 20.97 18.33
CA GLU A 19 -0.17 20.73 17.89
C GLU A 19 -0.19 20.65 16.36
N LEU A 20 -0.66 19.52 15.82
CA LEU A 20 -0.76 19.31 14.37
C LEU A 20 -2.06 19.87 13.80
N GLY A 21 -3.13 19.94 14.59
CA GLY A 21 -4.37 20.52 14.16
C GLY A 21 -5.56 20.23 15.08
N GLN A 22 -6.65 20.96 14.80
CA GLN A 22 -7.94 20.78 15.45
C GLN A 22 -8.97 20.37 14.40
N GLY A 23 -9.54 19.18 14.55
CA GLY A 23 -10.65 18.69 13.73
C GLY A 23 -12.00 18.79 14.43
N GLY A 24 -13.06 18.36 13.76
CA GLY A 24 -14.44 18.36 14.31
C GLY A 24 -14.57 17.52 15.60
N PHE A 25 -13.73 16.51 15.75
CA PHE A 25 -13.80 15.50 16.82
C PHE A 25 -12.76 15.66 17.91
N GLY A 26 -11.71 16.42 17.67
CA GLY A 26 -10.66 16.54 18.65
C GLY A 26 -9.46 17.32 18.21
N LEU A 27 -8.41 17.16 18.97
CA LEU A 27 -7.10 17.76 18.78
C LEU A 27 -6.08 16.68 18.45
N THR A 28 -5.20 16.97 17.52
CA THR A 28 -4.13 16.08 17.10
C THR A 28 -2.79 16.71 17.44
N TYR A 29 -1.94 15.94 18.13
CA TYR A 29 -0.63 16.38 18.58
C TYR A 29 0.48 15.48 18.02
N LYS A 30 1.59 16.09 17.65
CA LYS A 30 2.87 15.39 17.52
C LYS A 30 3.46 15.25 18.91
N ALA A 31 3.85 14.03 19.26
CA ALA A 31 4.48 13.74 20.54
C ALA A 31 5.72 12.88 20.35
N LYS A 32 6.55 12.81 21.37
CA LYS A 32 7.74 11.95 21.43
C LYS A 32 7.52 10.92 22.54
N HIS A 33 7.73 9.66 22.25
CA HIS A 33 7.75 8.61 23.29
C HIS A 33 9.02 8.77 24.13
N CYS A 34 8.88 9.05 25.41
CA CYS A 34 9.99 9.46 26.28
C CYS A 34 11.10 8.42 26.39
N GLU A 35 10.74 7.12 26.44
CA GLU A 35 11.72 6.03 26.57
C GLU A 35 12.28 5.59 25.22
N LEU A 36 11.42 5.45 24.18
CA LEU A 36 11.85 4.96 22.85
C LEU A 36 12.48 6.06 22.00
N GLY A 37 12.23 7.33 22.31
CA GLY A 37 12.73 8.47 21.53
C GLY A 37 12.05 8.68 20.17
N SER A 38 11.12 7.78 19.78
CA SER A 38 10.39 7.86 18.50
C SER A 38 9.27 8.89 18.55
N PHE A 39 8.96 9.49 17.40
CA PHE A 39 7.80 10.37 17.27
C PHE A 39 6.53 9.57 17.02
N CYS A 40 5.42 10.06 17.57
CA CYS A 40 4.08 9.53 17.40
C CYS A 40 3.07 10.66 17.22
N VAL A 41 1.86 10.31 16.83
CA VAL A 41 0.70 11.21 16.81
C VAL A 41 -0.25 10.79 17.91
N ILE A 42 -0.76 11.77 18.67
CA ILE A 42 -1.78 11.56 19.69
C ILE A 42 -3.03 12.33 19.27
N LYS A 43 -4.12 11.59 19.01
CA LYS A 43 -5.44 12.13 18.73
C LYS A 43 -6.28 12.10 20.01
N ALA A 44 -6.74 13.25 20.45
CA ALA A 44 -7.49 13.44 21.67
C ALA A 44 -8.92 13.89 21.38
N ILE A 45 -9.93 13.28 22.00
CA ILE A 45 -11.33 13.66 21.82
C ILE A 45 -11.55 15.10 22.28
N GLY A 46 -12.34 15.88 21.52
CA GLY A 46 -12.66 17.26 21.81
C GLY A 46 -13.55 17.42 23.05
N ALA A 47 -13.10 18.16 24.09
CA ALA A 47 -13.93 18.44 25.27
C ALA A 47 -15.22 19.19 24.95
N TRP A 48 -15.27 19.92 23.81
CA TRP A 48 -16.48 20.58 23.35
C TRP A 48 -17.59 19.62 22.95
N LEU A 49 -17.24 18.38 22.56
CA LEU A 49 -18.20 17.31 22.26
C LEU A 49 -18.97 16.87 23.50
N ARG A 50 -18.45 17.10 24.70
CA ARG A 50 -19.12 16.77 25.97
C ARG A 50 -20.52 17.40 26.11
N LYS A 51 -20.74 18.53 25.47
CA LYS A 51 -22.04 19.22 25.47
C LYS A 51 -23.05 18.58 24.48
N GLN A 52 -22.60 17.64 23.67
CA GLN A 52 -23.47 16.96 22.71
C GLN A 52 -24.23 15.82 23.41
N PRO A 53 -25.53 15.64 23.10
CA PRO A 53 -26.35 14.58 23.72
C PRO A 53 -25.77 13.17 23.58
N ASN A 54 -25.02 12.93 22.53
CA ASN A 54 -24.46 11.62 22.18
C ASN A 54 -22.98 11.44 22.57
N TYR A 55 -22.43 12.27 23.46
CA TYR A 55 -21.01 12.26 23.82
C TYR A 55 -20.47 10.86 24.19
N ASN A 56 -21.17 10.15 25.07
CA ASN A 56 -20.73 8.81 25.50
C ASN A 56 -20.64 7.82 24.32
N ARG A 57 -21.57 7.90 23.38
CA ARG A 57 -21.54 7.06 22.17
C ARG A 57 -20.35 7.39 21.27
N PHE A 58 -19.94 8.66 21.19
CA PHE A 58 -18.72 9.04 20.46
C PHE A 58 -17.47 8.48 21.12
N VAL A 59 -17.38 8.57 22.45
CA VAL A 59 -16.26 8.03 23.22
C VAL A 59 -16.15 6.52 23.06
N GLU A 60 -17.25 5.79 23.16
CA GLU A 60 -17.29 4.34 22.97
C GLU A 60 -16.81 3.95 21.57
N ARG A 61 -17.32 4.61 20.54
CA ARG A 61 -16.90 4.36 19.15
C ARG A 61 -15.41 4.66 18.93
N PHE A 62 -14.94 5.79 19.43
CA PHE A 62 -13.52 6.14 19.36
C PHE A 62 -12.63 5.05 19.94
N ARG A 63 -13.01 4.51 21.08
CA ARG A 63 -12.26 3.41 21.72
C ARG A 63 -12.35 2.11 20.93
N ASP A 64 -13.53 1.74 20.48
CA ASP A 64 -13.75 0.49 19.76
C ASP A 64 -13.04 0.48 18.41
N GLU A 65 -13.05 1.60 17.72
CA GLU A 65 -12.31 1.75 16.48
C GLU A 65 -10.79 1.72 16.72
N GLY A 66 -10.30 2.45 17.74
CA GLY A 66 -8.91 2.40 18.15
C GLY A 66 -8.44 0.97 18.45
N LYS A 67 -9.27 0.18 19.18
CA LYS A 67 -8.98 -1.24 19.45
C LYS A 67 -8.91 -2.08 18.19
N ARG A 68 -9.88 -1.91 17.26
CA ARG A 68 -9.91 -2.67 16.01
C ARG A 68 -8.70 -2.34 15.11
N LEU A 69 -8.31 -1.07 15.04
CA LEU A 69 -7.11 -0.64 14.31
C LEU A 69 -5.84 -1.20 14.95
N ALA A 70 -5.76 -1.22 16.28
CA ALA A 70 -4.64 -1.83 16.98
C ALA A 70 -4.56 -3.34 16.74
N GLN A 71 -5.69 -4.05 16.71
CA GLN A 71 -5.75 -5.47 16.35
C GLN A 71 -5.29 -5.73 14.92
N LEU A 72 -5.75 -4.92 13.96
CA LEU A 72 -5.31 -5.00 12.57
C LEU A 72 -3.79 -4.86 12.46
N ALA A 73 -3.20 -3.91 13.19
CA ALA A 73 -1.76 -3.67 13.21
C ALA A 73 -0.95 -4.81 13.88
N GLN A 74 -1.53 -5.52 14.86
CA GLN A 74 -0.87 -6.63 15.55
C GLN A 74 -0.82 -7.92 14.73
N GLU A 75 -1.90 -8.24 14.02
CA GLU A 75 -2.00 -9.48 13.25
C GLU A 75 -1.17 -9.43 11.95
N LYS A 76 -1.32 -8.37 11.19
CA LYS A 76 -0.57 -8.13 9.95
C LYS A 76 -0.51 -6.62 9.67
N PRO A 77 0.57 -5.94 10.08
CA PRO A 77 0.73 -4.52 9.75
C PRO A 77 0.66 -4.31 8.25
N HIS A 78 -0.19 -3.38 7.81
CA HIS A 78 -0.31 -3.03 6.41
C HIS A 78 0.55 -1.78 6.12
N PRO A 79 1.40 -1.75 5.09
CA PRO A 79 2.32 -0.64 4.85
C PRO A 79 1.62 0.69 4.58
N HIS A 80 0.38 0.63 4.08
CA HIS A 80 -0.43 1.78 3.69
C HIS A 80 -1.56 2.11 4.68
N ILE A 81 -1.51 1.59 5.91
CA ILE A 81 -2.42 1.94 7.01
C ILE A 81 -1.58 2.44 8.17
N VAL A 82 -1.97 3.59 8.77
CA VAL A 82 -1.32 4.07 9.98
C VAL A 82 -1.51 3.05 11.11
N ARG A 83 -0.43 2.71 11.79
CA ARG A 83 -0.48 1.78 12.91
C ARG A 83 -0.89 2.50 14.18
N VAL A 84 -1.96 2.03 14.82
CA VAL A 84 -2.37 2.40 16.17
C VAL A 84 -1.73 1.42 17.15
N PHE A 85 -1.09 1.93 18.22
CA PHE A 85 -0.36 1.08 19.16
C PHE A 85 -0.64 1.35 20.63
N ASP A 86 -1.32 2.44 20.99
CA ASP A 86 -1.72 2.70 22.37
C ASP A 86 -3.05 3.47 22.44
N LEU A 87 -3.78 3.26 23.52
CA LEU A 87 -5.03 3.93 23.87
C LEU A 87 -5.03 4.19 25.38
N PHE A 88 -5.11 5.44 25.79
CA PHE A 88 -5.11 5.80 27.20
C PHE A 88 -6.07 6.94 27.51
N ARG A 89 -6.29 7.20 28.80
CA ARG A 89 -7.04 8.36 29.28
C ARG A 89 -6.11 9.31 30.01
N GLU A 90 -6.29 10.59 29.76
CA GLU A 90 -5.56 11.68 30.40
C GLU A 90 -6.53 12.58 31.17
N PRO A 91 -6.27 12.87 32.46
CA PRO A 91 -7.07 13.82 33.21
C PRO A 91 -7.08 15.20 32.56
N HIS A 92 -8.26 15.81 32.46
CA HIS A 92 -8.37 17.16 31.93
C HIS A 92 -7.96 18.18 32.98
N GLN A 93 -7.01 19.06 32.66
CA GLN A 93 -6.42 20.00 33.63
C GLN A 93 -7.44 20.95 34.28
N ASN A 94 -8.41 21.45 33.50
CA ASN A 94 -9.37 22.48 33.96
C ASN A 94 -10.72 21.88 34.38
N TYR A 95 -10.92 20.57 34.29
CA TYR A 95 -12.20 19.92 34.65
C TYR A 95 -11.92 18.67 35.51
N PRO A 96 -11.83 18.83 36.84
CA PRO A 96 -11.59 17.70 37.75
C PRO A 96 -12.62 16.58 37.55
N GLY A 97 -12.13 15.33 37.48
CA GLY A 97 -12.96 14.16 37.26
C GLY A 97 -13.34 13.90 35.78
N PHE A 98 -12.86 14.73 34.87
CA PHE A 98 -13.01 14.49 33.43
C PHE A 98 -11.72 13.95 32.84
N GLU A 99 -11.83 12.84 32.10
CA GLU A 99 -10.73 12.21 31.39
C GLU A 99 -10.90 12.38 29.88
N ILE A 100 -9.83 12.65 29.20
CA ILE A 100 -9.74 12.78 27.73
C ILE A 100 -9.26 11.43 27.18
N ASP A 101 -10.00 10.83 26.29
CA ASP A 101 -9.57 9.64 25.57
C ASP A 101 -8.57 10.01 24.47
N CYS A 102 -7.44 9.30 24.46
CA CYS A 102 -6.28 9.55 23.62
C CYS A 102 -5.92 8.29 22.85
N LEU A 103 -5.82 8.40 21.51
CA LEU A 103 -5.36 7.35 20.62
C LEU A 103 -3.94 7.70 20.15
N VAL A 104 -3.02 6.74 20.24
CA VAL A 104 -1.64 6.92 19.82
C VAL A 104 -1.34 6.10 18.57
N MET A 105 -0.77 6.76 17.58
CA MET A 105 -0.47 6.16 16.29
C MET A 105 0.91 6.58 15.78
N ASP A 106 1.43 5.88 14.79
CA ASP A 106 2.70 6.22 14.16
C ASP A 106 2.68 7.64 13.58
N PHE A 107 3.78 8.35 13.74
CA PHE A 107 3.99 9.60 13.03
C PHE A 107 4.49 9.29 11.61
N ILE A 108 3.67 9.64 10.61
CA ILE A 108 4.03 9.50 9.20
C ILE A 108 4.76 10.77 8.77
N ALA A 109 6.05 10.65 8.47
CA ALA A 109 6.80 11.75 7.87
C ALA A 109 6.38 11.93 6.41
N GLY A 110 6.01 13.14 6.03
CA GLY A 110 5.50 13.48 4.69
C GLY A 110 4.44 14.55 4.75
N GLU A 111 3.77 14.75 3.64
CA GLU A 111 2.69 15.72 3.48
C GLU A 111 1.38 15.02 3.10
N THR A 112 0.25 15.68 3.27
CA THR A 112 -1.03 15.15 2.79
C THR A 112 -1.09 15.21 1.27
N LEU A 113 -1.89 14.35 0.65
CA LEU A 113 -2.16 14.41 -0.79
C LEU A 113 -2.70 15.80 -1.19
N GLU A 114 -3.50 16.44 -0.33
CA GLU A 114 -3.98 17.80 -0.53
C GLU A 114 -2.81 18.79 -0.64
N MET A 115 -1.85 18.73 0.29
CA MET A 115 -0.66 19.59 0.29
C MET A 115 0.24 19.33 -0.92
N GLU A 116 0.46 18.06 -1.27
CA GLU A 116 1.21 17.66 -2.48
C GLU A 116 0.60 18.29 -3.75
N VAL A 117 -0.72 18.16 -3.91
CA VAL A 117 -1.44 18.74 -5.06
C VAL A 117 -1.44 20.26 -5.00
N HIS A 118 -1.59 20.86 -3.81
CA HIS A 118 -1.55 22.31 -3.67
C HIS A 118 -0.18 22.89 -4.08
N GLN A 119 0.90 22.25 -3.68
CA GLN A 119 2.27 22.73 -3.92
C GLN A 119 2.78 22.43 -5.33
N ARG A 120 2.46 21.23 -5.87
CA ARG A 120 3.01 20.73 -7.13
C ARG A 120 2.09 20.93 -8.32
N GLY A 121 0.82 21.28 -8.08
CA GLY A 121 -0.22 21.25 -9.09
C GLY A 121 -0.76 19.84 -9.34
N LYS A 122 -1.32 19.62 -10.52
CA LYS A 122 -1.86 18.33 -10.94
C LYS A 122 -0.79 17.25 -10.90
N LEU A 123 -1.12 16.11 -10.31
CA LEU A 123 -0.21 14.97 -10.30
C LEU A 123 -0.22 14.27 -11.67
N PRO A 124 0.92 13.70 -12.11
CA PRO A 124 0.92 12.77 -13.23
C PRO A 124 -0.02 11.59 -12.99
N GLU A 125 -0.72 11.13 -14.03
CA GLU A 125 -1.66 10.01 -13.94
C GLU A 125 -1.07 8.79 -13.24
N THR A 126 0.12 8.38 -13.66
CA THR A 126 0.82 7.21 -13.11
C THR A 126 1.11 7.33 -11.61
N GLU A 127 1.44 8.55 -11.15
CA GLU A 127 1.69 8.82 -9.73
C GLU A 127 0.39 8.78 -8.93
N ALA A 128 -0.67 9.43 -9.42
CA ALA A 128 -1.97 9.47 -8.75
C ALA A 128 -2.63 8.09 -8.68
N VAL A 129 -2.60 7.32 -9.76
CA VAL A 129 -3.10 5.94 -9.81
C VAL A 129 -2.33 5.04 -8.86
N ARG A 130 -1.00 5.18 -8.77
CA ARG A 130 -0.20 4.42 -7.80
C ARG A 130 -0.63 4.68 -6.36
N TYR A 131 -0.85 5.94 -5.95
CA TYR A 131 -1.32 6.27 -4.61
C TYR A 131 -2.70 5.67 -4.34
N VAL A 132 -3.61 5.77 -5.31
CA VAL A 132 -4.96 5.20 -5.19
C VAL A 132 -4.92 3.68 -5.05
N ARG A 133 -4.07 2.99 -5.81
CA ARG A 133 -3.89 1.53 -5.67
C ARG A 133 -3.37 1.14 -4.29
N GLN A 134 -2.41 1.88 -3.73
CA GLN A 134 -1.87 1.64 -2.40
C GLN A 134 -2.94 1.84 -1.32
N ILE A 135 -3.74 2.89 -1.42
CA ILE A 135 -4.83 3.16 -0.48
C ILE A 135 -5.99 2.16 -0.69
N GLY A 136 -6.31 1.82 -1.93
CA GLY A 136 -7.33 0.82 -2.24
C GLY A 136 -6.97 -0.57 -1.70
N ASP A 137 -5.71 -0.99 -1.81
CA ASP A 137 -5.22 -2.24 -1.20
C ASP A 137 -5.37 -2.22 0.34
N ALA A 138 -5.05 -1.09 0.97
CA ALA A 138 -5.31 -0.87 2.39
C ALA A 138 -6.81 -1.00 2.74
N LEU A 139 -7.69 -0.41 1.93
CA LEU A 139 -9.14 -0.47 2.14
C LEU A 139 -9.71 -1.87 1.92
N ILE A 140 -9.16 -2.68 1.05
CA ILE A 140 -9.53 -4.10 0.92
C ILE A 140 -9.34 -4.82 2.26
N GLU A 141 -8.19 -4.64 2.91
CA GLU A 141 -7.93 -5.27 4.22
C GLU A 141 -8.87 -4.72 5.30
N VAL A 142 -9.14 -3.41 5.31
CA VAL A 142 -10.11 -2.75 6.20
C VAL A 142 -11.51 -3.35 6.00
N HIS A 143 -11.98 -3.46 4.75
CA HIS A 143 -13.29 -3.99 4.41
C HIS A 143 -13.45 -5.48 4.74
N ARG A 144 -12.38 -6.28 4.60
CA ARG A 144 -12.36 -7.70 5.01
C ARG A 144 -12.59 -7.89 6.50
N ARG A 145 -12.19 -6.89 7.32
CA ARG A 145 -12.42 -6.86 8.77
C ARG A 145 -13.78 -6.29 9.16
N GLY A 146 -14.64 -6.00 8.18
CA GLY A 146 -15.96 -5.41 8.43
C GLY A 146 -15.90 -3.96 8.89
N LEU A 147 -14.78 -3.27 8.60
CA LEU A 147 -14.60 -1.84 8.86
C LEU A 147 -14.83 -1.05 7.58
N VAL A 148 -15.20 0.22 7.71
CA VAL A 148 -15.30 1.21 6.63
C VAL A 148 -14.65 2.48 7.13
N HIS A 149 -13.86 3.16 6.28
CA HIS A 149 -13.09 4.33 6.69
C HIS A 149 -13.92 5.61 6.72
N TRP A 150 -14.82 5.81 5.73
CA TRP A 150 -15.76 6.92 5.54
C TRP A 150 -15.19 8.30 5.26
N ASP A 151 -13.89 8.49 5.34
CA ASP A 151 -13.27 9.79 5.12
C ASP A 151 -11.92 9.65 4.38
N VAL A 152 -11.93 8.95 3.22
CA VAL A 152 -10.73 8.70 2.39
C VAL A 152 -10.43 9.93 1.52
N THR A 153 -10.35 11.10 2.16
CA THR A 153 -10.11 12.38 1.49
C THR A 153 -8.62 12.65 1.29
N PRO A 154 -8.25 13.60 0.40
CA PRO A 154 -6.84 13.98 0.22
C PRO A 154 -6.12 14.44 1.51
N MET A 155 -6.86 14.92 2.49
CA MET A 155 -6.32 15.33 3.80
C MET A 155 -5.92 14.12 4.67
N ASN A 156 -6.55 12.96 4.45
CA ASN A 156 -6.34 11.74 5.23
C ASN A 156 -5.43 10.73 4.52
N ILE A 157 -4.83 11.12 3.41
CA ILE A 157 -3.83 10.34 2.67
C ILE A 157 -2.48 11.04 2.82
N MET A 158 -1.57 10.46 3.60
CA MET A 158 -0.20 10.97 3.77
C MET A 158 0.71 10.40 2.68
N ILE A 159 1.52 11.24 2.07
CA ILE A 159 2.52 10.84 1.07
C ILE A 159 3.90 10.95 1.72
N ARG A 160 4.58 9.81 1.85
CA ARG A 160 5.95 9.74 2.34
C ARG A 160 6.94 10.29 1.31
N PRO A 161 8.17 10.71 1.72
CA PRO A 161 9.21 11.14 0.79
C PRO A 161 9.53 10.12 -0.31
N GLN A 162 9.39 8.82 -0.01
CA GLN A 162 9.56 7.71 -0.96
C GLN A 162 8.41 7.54 -1.95
N LYS A 163 7.46 8.48 -1.94
CA LYS A 163 6.26 8.44 -2.78
C LYS A 163 5.34 7.23 -2.50
N GLU A 164 5.21 6.89 -1.24
CA GLU A 164 4.27 5.89 -0.74
C GLU A 164 3.10 6.57 -0.03
N ALA A 165 1.87 6.17 -0.35
CA ALA A 165 0.67 6.68 0.29
C ALA A 165 0.33 5.86 1.55
N VAL A 166 -0.11 6.54 2.61
CA VAL A 166 -0.54 5.93 3.87
C VAL A 166 -1.87 6.55 4.29
N LEU A 167 -2.87 5.71 4.52
CA LEU A 167 -4.17 6.10 5.02
C LEU A 167 -4.08 6.38 6.52
N ILE A 168 -4.51 7.57 6.89
CA ILE A 168 -4.58 8.02 8.28
C ILE A 168 -6.02 8.36 8.64
N ASP A 169 -6.27 8.53 9.91
CA ASP A 169 -7.47 9.19 10.44
C ASP A 169 -8.79 8.54 10.01
N PHE A 170 -9.03 7.30 10.47
CA PHE A 170 -10.32 6.64 10.30
C PHE A 170 -11.46 7.53 10.84
N GLY A 171 -12.51 7.66 10.05
CA GLY A 171 -13.63 8.56 10.33
C GLY A 171 -14.48 8.11 11.51
N ILE A 172 -13.96 8.22 12.73
CA ILE A 172 -14.60 7.86 14.02
C ILE A 172 -15.97 8.49 14.19
N ALA A 173 -16.24 9.44 13.37
CA ALA A 173 -17.22 10.49 13.59
C ALA A 173 -18.57 10.32 12.91
N GLY A 174 -18.83 9.26 12.34
CA GLY A 174 -19.98 9.00 11.49
C GLY A 174 -21.39 9.34 12.00
N ASP A 175 -21.60 9.70 13.24
CA ASP A 175 -22.91 10.14 13.79
C ASP A 175 -22.90 11.59 14.26
N CYS A 176 -21.81 12.34 14.05
CA CYS A 176 -21.82 13.76 14.30
C CYS A 176 -22.29 14.51 13.06
N PRO A 177 -23.22 15.46 13.18
CA PRO A 177 -23.48 16.38 12.09
C PRO A 177 -22.17 17.06 11.72
N PRO A 178 -21.89 17.28 10.42
CA PRO A 178 -20.66 17.92 9.98
C PRO A 178 -20.46 19.21 10.77
N SER A 179 -19.31 19.31 11.44
CA SER A 179 -18.99 20.54 12.17
C SER A 179 -18.83 21.67 11.15
N SER A 180 -19.07 22.90 11.60
CA SER A 180 -18.80 24.08 10.77
C SER A 180 -17.34 24.13 10.28
N PHE A 181 -16.47 23.35 10.88
CA PHE A 181 -15.05 23.21 10.54
C PHE A 181 -14.85 22.22 9.37
N SER A 182 -15.50 21.05 9.35
CA SER A 182 -15.46 20.13 8.21
C SER A 182 -16.10 20.72 6.96
N ARG A 183 -17.15 21.53 7.09
CA ARG A 183 -17.75 22.30 5.97
C ARG A 183 -16.80 23.34 5.40
N LYS A 184 -15.99 23.98 6.23
CA LYS A 184 -15.03 25.02 5.80
C LYS A 184 -13.89 24.49 4.93
N PHE A 185 -13.55 23.19 5.04
CA PHE A 185 -12.44 22.56 4.33
C PHE A 185 -12.85 21.67 3.14
N GLY A 186 -14.12 21.71 2.73
CA GLY A 186 -14.54 21.04 1.50
C GLY A 186 -14.64 19.52 1.55
N ASN A 187 -14.57 18.89 2.74
CA ASN A 187 -14.71 17.43 2.88
C ASN A 187 -16.06 16.93 2.33
N GLU A 188 -17.10 17.74 2.35
CA GLU A 188 -18.41 17.40 1.77
C GLU A 188 -18.33 17.13 0.26
N ALA A 189 -17.39 17.74 -0.44
CA ALA A 189 -17.22 17.55 -1.89
C ALA A 189 -16.67 16.16 -2.26
N PHE A 190 -16.03 15.49 -1.32
CA PHE A 190 -15.51 14.14 -1.52
C PHE A 190 -16.47 13.05 -1.07
N ALA A 191 -17.53 13.37 -0.34
CA ALA A 191 -18.47 12.42 0.22
C ALA A 191 -19.63 12.11 -0.75
N PRO A 192 -20.08 10.84 -0.84
CA PRO A 192 -21.25 10.49 -1.62
C PRO A 192 -22.55 11.01 -0.99
N TYR A 193 -23.57 11.18 -1.81
CA TYR A 193 -24.88 11.69 -1.42
C TYR A 193 -25.51 10.90 -0.26
N GLU A 194 -25.46 9.58 -0.32
CA GLU A 194 -26.03 8.70 0.70
C GLU A 194 -25.35 8.85 2.07
N GLN A 195 -24.07 9.18 2.09
CA GLN A 195 -23.35 9.48 3.33
C GLN A 195 -23.78 10.82 3.90
N LEU A 196 -23.90 11.84 3.06
CA LEU A 196 -24.24 13.21 3.48
C LEU A 196 -25.69 13.34 3.94
N MET A 197 -26.63 12.73 3.21
CA MET A 197 -28.05 12.94 3.40
C MET A 197 -28.76 11.83 4.16
N LEU A 198 -28.30 10.60 4.02
CA LEU A 198 -28.94 9.42 4.59
C LEU A 198 -28.16 8.80 5.76
N GLY A 199 -26.91 9.24 5.99
CA GLY A 199 -26.02 8.69 7.02
C GLY A 199 -25.64 7.24 6.76
N LYS A 200 -25.76 6.75 5.50
CA LYS A 200 -25.37 5.39 5.14
C LYS A 200 -23.85 5.25 5.18
N ARG A 201 -23.39 4.04 5.53
CA ARG A 201 -21.99 3.74 5.82
C ARG A 201 -21.61 2.40 5.22
N GLU A 202 -21.67 2.35 3.92
CA GLU A 202 -21.35 1.16 3.15
C GLU A 202 -19.93 1.28 2.57
N LYS A 203 -19.35 0.17 2.18
CA LYS A 203 -17.99 0.11 1.59
C LYS A 203 -17.86 0.98 0.33
N GLN A 204 -18.96 1.15 -0.38
CA GLN A 204 -19.05 2.00 -1.57
C GLN A 204 -18.74 3.46 -1.27
N CYS A 205 -18.99 3.95 -0.03
CA CYS A 205 -18.61 5.30 0.37
C CYS A 205 -17.10 5.52 0.29
N ASP A 206 -16.30 4.52 0.67
CA ASP A 206 -14.84 4.61 0.56
C ASP A 206 -14.36 4.60 -0.90
N ILE A 207 -15.05 3.88 -1.78
CA ILE A 207 -14.75 3.84 -3.21
C ILE A 207 -15.02 5.22 -3.84
N TYR A 208 -16.19 5.79 -3.55
CA TYR A 208 -16.54 7.14 -4.02
C TYR A 208 -15.51 8.17 -3.54
N THR A 209 -15.21 8.16 -2.24
CA THR A 209 -14.31 9.16 -1.63
C THR A 209 -12.89 9.04 -2.17
N LEU A 210 -12.40 7.80 -2.40
CA LEU A 210 -11.10 7.57 -3.01
C LEU A 210 -11.10 7.96 -4.50
N GLY A 211 -12.19 7.70 -5.23
CA GLY A 211 -12.38 8.18 -6.60
C GLY A 211 -12.38 9.70 -6.71
N ALA A 212 -13.06 10.38 -5.79
CA ALA A 212 -13.05 11.84 -5.69
C ALA A 212 -11.67 12.40 -5.32
N SER A 213 -10.89 11.66 -4.51
CA SER A 213 -9.50 11.99 -4.18
C SER A 213 -8.58 11.84 -5.38
N LEU A 214 -8.80 10.82 -6.23
CA LEU A 214 -8.11 10.66 -7.51
C LEU A 214 -8.46 11.80 -8.48
N TYR A 215 -9.76 12.11 -8.59
CA TYR A 215 -10.21 13.26 -9.38
C TYR A 215 -9.45 14.54 -8.99
N TYR A 216 -9.39 14.85 -7.70
CA TYR A 216 -8.65 16.00 -7.20
C TYR A 216 -7.15 15.90 -7.51
N GLY A 217 -6.55 14.75 -7.31
CA GLY A 217 -5.12 14.52 -7.56
C GLY A 217 -4.71 14.82 -8.99
N VAL A 218 -5.49 14.38 -9.99
CA VAL A 218 -5.16 14.56 -11.40
C VAL A 218 -5.62 15.90 -11.96
N THR A 219 -6.68 16.52 -11.40
CA THR A 219 -7.26 17.75 -11.94
C THR A 219 -6.87 19.01 -11.16
N GLN A 220 -6.50 18.87 -9.88
CA GLN A 220 -6.39 19.98 -8.91
C GLN A 220 -7.72 20.74 -8.74
N GLN A 221 -8.83 20.12 -9.11
CA GLN A 221 -10.17 20.69 -8.94
C GLN A 221 -10.94 19.88 -7.90
N VAL A 222 -11.67 20.58 -7.06
CA VAL A 222 -12.64 19.94 -6.16
C VAL A 222 -13.83 19.49 -7.03
N PRO A 223 -14.30 18.25 -6.91
CA PRO A 223 -15.42 17.77 -7.73
C PRO A 223 -16.73 18.44 -7.34
N THR A 224 -17.70 18.45 -8.25
CA THR A 224 -19.07 18.91 -7.97
C THR A 224 -19.66 18.08 -6.84
N LEU A 225 -20.24 18.76 -5.84
CA LEU A 225 -20.88 18.14 -4.67
C LEU A 225 -21.90 17.06 -5.08
N SER A 226 -21.85 15.91 -4.46
CA SER A 226 -22.77 14.80 -4.77
C SER A 226 -24.24 15.15 -4.55
N ASN A 227 -24.55 15.99 -3.55
CA ASN A 227 -25.91 16.49 -3.30
C ASN A 227 -26.37 17.48 -4.38
N ALA A 228 -25.51 18.37 -4.87
CA ALA A 228 -25.83 19.28 -5.97
C ALA A 228 -26.05 18.48 -7.29
N ARG A 229 -25.23 17.46 -7.53
CA ARG A 229 -25.41 16.54 -8.65
C ARG A 229 -26.76 15.81 -8.58
N LYS A 230 -27.14 15.33 -7.37
CA LYS A 230 -28.34 14.51 -7.17
C LYS A 230 -29.62 15.34 -7.12
N LEU A 231 -29.61 16.51 -6.49
CA LEU A 231 -30.80 17.31 -6.22
C LEU A 231 -31.00 18.41 -7.27
N ASP A 232 -29.91 19.02 -7.71
CA ASP A 232 -29.96 20.18 -8.61
C ASP A 232 -29.57 19.84 -10.05
N ASN A 233 -29.24 18.55 -10.32
CA ASN A 233 -28.76 18.03 -11.61
C ASN A 233 -27.49 18.75 -12.12
N GLU A 234 -26.65 19.25 -11.22
CA GLU A 234 -25.37 19.81 -11.62
C GLU A 234 -24.44 18.71 -12.18
N PRO A 235 -23.81 18.91 -13.35
CA PRO A 235 -22.95 17.88 -13.91
C PRO A 235 -21.61 17.74 -13.16
N LEU A 236 -21.09 16.53 -13.05
CA LEU A 236 -19.69 16.34 -12.76
C LEU A 236 -18.90 16.59 -14.05
N ILE A 237 -18.00 17.56 -14.00
CA ILE A 237 -17.12 17.82 -15.16
C ILE A 237 -16.10 16.68 -15.25
N GLU A 238 -15.96 16.10 -16.42
CA GLU A 238 -15.06 14.96 -16.63
C GLU A 238 -13.60 15.36 -16.39
N PRO A 239 -12.82 14.54 -15.64
CA PRO A 239 -11.40 14.82 -15.35
C PRO A 239 -10.55 15.13 -16.59
N ILE A 240 -10.84 14.45 -17.69
CA ILE A 240 -10.12 14.63 -18.97
C ILE A 240 -10.23 16.05 -19.54
N GLN A 241 -11.24 16.83 -19.14
CA GLN A 241 -11.38 18.22 -19.55
C GLN A 241 -10.40 19.15 -18.80
N TYR A 242 -9.91 18.71 -17.64
CA TYR A 242 -8.97 19.48 -16.84
C TYR A 242 -7.53 19.00 -16.97
N ALA A 243 -7.31 17.72 -17.30
CA ALA A 243 -6.00 17.10 -17.26
C ALA A 243 -5.77 16.17 -18.45
N SER A 244 -4.52 16.06 -18.89
CA SER A 244 -4.11 15.06 -19.89
C SER A 244 -3.99 13.69 -19.20
N ILE A 245 -5.10 12.99 -19.13
CA ILE A 245 -5.20 11.62 -18.59
C ILE A 245 -5.76 10.68 -19.65
N SER A 246 -5.55 9.39 -19.47
CA SER A 246 -6.12 8.36 -20.36
C SER A 246 -7.64 8.30 -20.24
N SER A 247 -8.31 7.92 -21.33
CA SER A 247 -9.76 7.69 -21.32
C SER A 247 -10.16 6.65 -20.30
N GLN A 248 -9.30 5.67 -20.03
CA GLN A 248 -9.53 4.64 -19.04
C GLN A 248 -9.58 5.24 -17.62
N VAL A 249 -8.58 6.00 -17.21
CA VAL A 249 -8.56 6.62 -15.87
C VAL A 249 -9.73 7.59 -15.71
N ASN A 250 -10.09 8.35 -16.79
CA ASN A 250 -11.28 9.19 -16.80
C ASN A 250 -12.54 8.37 -16.46
N GLN A 251 -12.77 7.25 -17.16
CA GLN A 251 -13.94 6.39 -16.93
C GLN A 251 -13.94 5.74 -15.55
N VAL A 252 -12.77 5.30 -15.06
CA VAL A 252 -12.64 4.67 -13.74
C VAL A 252 -12.96 5.65 -12.61
N ILE A 253 -12.56 6.92 -12.76
CA ILE A 253 -12.94 7.99 -11.81
C ILE A 253 -14.45 8.22 -11.86
N LEU A 254 -15.03 8.38 -13.03
CA LEU A 254 -16.47 8.62 -13.19
C LEU A 254 -17.29 7.47 -12.61
N TRP A 255 -16.88 6.22 -12.85
CA TRP A 255 -17.55 5.04 -12.32
C TRP A 255 -17.52 4.96 -10.79
N ALA A 256 -16.38 5.29 -10.15
CA ALA A 256 -16.31 5.38 -8.68
C ALA A 256 -17.24 6.46 -8.11
N MET A 257 -17.50 7.52 -8.89
CA MET A 257 -18.29 8.68 -8.48
C MET A 257 -19.74 8.64 -8.99
N GLU A 258 -20.25 7.47 -9.43
CA GLU A 258 -21.68 7.29 -9.73
C GLU A 258 -22.53 7.54 -8.48
N LEU A 259 -23.72 8.12 -8.70
CA LEU A 259 -24.61 8.53 -7.62
C LEU A 259 -25.56 7.42 -7.17
N GLU A 260 -25.85 6.46 -8.06
CA GLU A 260 -26.72 5.35 -7.74
C GLU A 260 -25.87 4.16 -7.23
N PRO A 261 -26.19 3.59 -6.06
CA PRO A 261 -25.42 2.49 -5.49
C PRO A 261 -25.32 1.24 -6.37
N GLY A 262 -26.28 1.04 -7.29
CA GLY A 262 -26.28 -0.07 -8.25
C GLY A 262 -25.34 0.16 -9.44
N ASP A 263 -24.99 1.39 -9.73
CA ASP A 263 -24.20 1.76 -10.90
C ASP A 263 -22.71 1.98 -10.55
N CYS A 264 -22.39 2.12 -9.26
CA CYS A 264 -21.01 2.24 -8.78
C CYS A 264 -20.32 0.88 -8.58
N PRO A 265 -18.99 0.82 -8.47
CA PRO A 265 -18.28 -0.42 -8.14
C PRO A 265 -18.76 -1.03 -6.83
N GLN A 266 -19.02 -2.36 -6.80
CA GLN A 266 -19.57 -3.04 -5.63
C GLN A 266 -18.50 -3.45 -4.62
N SER A 267 -17.22 -3.47 -5.02
CA SER A 267 -16.10 -3.72 -4.14
C SER A 267 -14.87 -2.91 -4.55
N MET A 268 -13.95 -2.72 -3.61
CA MET A 268 -12.67 -2.06 -3.88
C MET A 268 -11.81 -2.90 -4.83
N GLU A 269 -11.86 -4.22 -4.72
CA GLU A 269 -11.17 -5.15 -5.63
C GLU A 269 -11.67 -5.00 -7.08
N GLU A 270 -12.99 -4.89 -7.27
CA GLU A 270 -13.59 -4.67 -8.58
C GLU A 270 -13.13 -3.35 -9.18
N TRP A 271 -13.20 -2.26 -8.40
CA TRP A 271 -12.79 -0.95 -8.85
C TRP A 271 -11.30 -0.88 -9.20
N LEU A 272 -10.42 -1.42 -8.34
CA LEU A 272 -8.98 -1.44 -8.62
C LEU A 272 -8.64 -2.30 -9.84
N GLY A 273 -9.42 -3.36 -10.10
CA GLY A 273 -9.29 -4.19 -11.29
C GLY A 273 -9.53 -3.42 -12.58
N SER A 274 -10.36 -2.37 -12.58
CA SER A 274 -10.67 -1.57 -13.76
C SER A 274 -9.55 -0.62 -14.20
N PHE A 275 -8.58 -0.34 -13.35
CA PHE A 275 -7.34 0.34 -13.76
C PHE A 275 -6.43 -0.54 -14.64
N SER A 276 -6.82 -1.78 -14.93
CA SER A 276 -6.05 -2.75 -15.72
C SER A 276 -6.16 -2.50 -17.23
N GLY A 277 -5.78 -1.29 -17.66
CA GLY A 277 -5.18 -1.04 -18.96
C GLY A 277 -3.73 -0.78 -18.62
N GLU A 278 -2.85 -1.63 -19.11
CA GLU A 278 -1.39 -1.60 -19.04
C GLU A 278 -0.84 -0.63 -17.97
N GLU A 279 -0.66 -1.13 -16.70
CA GLU A 279 0.30 -0.48 -15.83
C GLU A 279 1.59 -0.40 -16.64
N GLU A 280 2.07 0.80 -16.94
CA GLU A 280 3.48 0.93 -17.28
C GLU A 280 4.24 0.29 -16.12
N ASP A 281 4.83 -0.86 -16.39
CA ASP A 281 5.64 -1.54 -15.40
C ASP A 281 6.70 -0.56 -14.89
N ASP A 282 6.84 -0.47 -13.60
CA ASP A 282 7.93 0.28 -13.00
C ASP A 282 9.26 -0.42 -13.32
N LEU A 283 9.87 -0.01 -14.40
CA LEU A 283 11.12 -0.59 -14.93
C LEU A 283 12.38 0.05 -14.32
N ARG A 284 12.26 0.66 -13.13
CA ARG A 284 13.40 1.30 -12.45
C ARG A 284 14.54 0.32 -12.21
N SER A 285 15.75 0.83 -12.38
CA SER A 285 17.01 0.15 -12.12
C SER A 285 17.96 1.10 -11.39
N ASP A 286 18.62 0.62 -10.33
CA ASP A 286 19.69 1.37 -9.65
C ASP A 286 21.00 1.38 -10.48
N LYS A 287 21.10 0.46 -11.45
CA LYS A 287 22.26 0.32 -12.34
C LYS A 287 22.01 0.89 -13.74
N GLY A 288 20.81 1.43 -14.00
CA GLY A 288 20.43 1.97 -15.32
C GLY A 288 20.15 0.92 -16.38
N VAL A 289 19.86 -0.33 -15.97
CA VAL A 289 19.56 -1.44 -16.89
C VAL A 289 18.16 -1.27 -17.48
N ASP A 290 18.03 -1.54 -18.77
CA ASP A 290 16.76 -1.44 -19.51
C ASP A 290 15.98 -2.75 -19.48
N TYR A 291 14.86 -2.78 -18.76
CA TYR A 291 13.99 -3.96 -18.62
C TYR A 291 12.85 -4.04 -19.65
N ARG A 292 12.73 -3.08 -20.60
CA ARG A 292 11.64 -3.08 -21.61
C ARG A 292 11.61 -4.34 -22.46
N ARG A 293 12.78 -4.91 -22.79
CA ARG A 293 12.83 -6.16 -23.54
C ARG A 293 12.30 -7.34 -22.73
N LEU A 294 12.67 -7.46 -21.46
CA LEU A 294 12.14 -8.47 -20.56
C LEU A 294 10.62 -8.34 -20.43
N GLN A 295 10.12 -7.13 -20.20
CA GLN A 295 8.69 -6.83 -20.14
C GLN A 295 7.96 -7.31 -21.40
N GLN A 296 8.44 -6.95 -22.59
CA GLN A 296 7.82 -7.35 -23.86
C GLN A 296 7.74 -8.87 -24.02
N LEU A 297 8.81 -9.58 -23.69
CA LEU A 297 8.85 -11.03 -23.79
C LEU A 297 7.84 -11.70 -22.84
N LEU A 298 7.76 -11.22 -21.61
CA LEU A 298 6.80 -11.71 -20.60
C LEU A 298 5.36 -11.40 -21.01
N GLN A 299 5.09 -10.20 -21.49
CA GLN A 299 3.78 -9.77 -22.00
C GLN A 299 3.32 -10.64 -23.17
N GLN A 300 4.23 -11.00 -24.08
CA GLN A 300 3.97 -11.87 -25.22
C GLN A 300 3.98 -13.37 -24.85
N GLN A 301 4.15 -13.70 -23.58
CA GLN A 301 4.26 -15.08 -23.07
C GLN A 301 5.40 -15.89 -23.74
N GLN A 302 6.44 -15.21 -24.21
CA GLN A 302 7.65 -15.82 -24.74
C GLN A 302 8.57 -16.24 -23.56
N TRP A 303 8.09 -17.21 -22.78
CA TRP A 303 8.67 -17.57 -21.49
C TRP A 303 10.13 -18.00 -21.54
N LYS A 304 10.48 -18.77 -22.56
CA LYS A 304 11.86 -19.26 -22.75
C LYS A 304 12.84 -18.13 -23.07
N GLU A 305 12.42 -17.18 -23.90
CA GLU A 305 13.19 -16.01 -24.25
C GLU A 305 13.27 -15.04 -23.07
N ALA A 306 12.18 -14.90 -22.31
CA ALA A 306 12.14 -14.10 -21.10
C ALA A 306 13.09 -14.65 -20.01
N ASP A 307 13.18 -15.97 -19.87
CA ASP A 307 14.08 -16.63 -18.94
C ASP A 307 15.55 -16.31 -19.27
N ARG A 308 15.93 -16.39 -20.54
CA ARG A 308 17.27 -16.01 -21.01
C ARG A 308 17.54 -14.52 -20.89
N GLU A 309 16.54 -13.68 -21.14
CA GLU A 309 16.67 -12.24 -20.97
C GLU A 309 16.86 -11.88 -19.49
N THR A 310 16.17 -12.60 -18.58
CA THR A 310 16.36 -12.44 -17.13
C THR A 310 17.81 -12.71 -16.73
N GLU A 311 18.38 -13.82 -17.22
CA GLU A 311 19.80 -14.13 -16.99
C GLU A 311 20.71 -12.99 -17.45
N ARG A 312 20.51 -12.50 -18.66
CA ARG A 312 21.30 -11.43 -19.23
C ARG A 312 21.21 -10.14 -18.41
N ARG A 313 20.02 -9.75 -17.98
CA ARG A 313 19.82 -8.56 -17.15
C ARG A 313 20.45 -8.70 -15.77
N MET A 314 20.36 -9.86 -15.14
CA MET A 314 21.01 -10.08 -13.86
C MET A 314 22.53 -10.01 -13.95
N LEU A 315 23.13 -10.52 -15.00
CA LEU A 315 24.57 -10.41 -15.26
C LEU A 315 24.99 -8.96 -15.51
N GLU A 316 24.20 -8.21 -16.29
CA GLU A 316 24.42 -6.79 -16.56
C GLU A 316 24.35 -5.95 -15.28
N VAL A 317 23.34 -6.16 -14.43
CA VAL A 317 23.20 -5.51 -13.11
C VAL A 317 24.41 -5.74 -12.22
N ALA A 318 24.93 -6.96 -12.23
CA ALA A 318 26.10 -7.37 -11.44
C ALA A 318 27.45 -7.00 -12.09
N GLY A 319 27.47 -6.51 -13.35
CA GLY A 319 28.69 -6.21 -14.11
C GLY A 319 29.51 -7.46 -14.40
N LYS A 320 28.85 -8.58 -14.74
CA LYS A 320 29.47 -9.90 -14.93
C LYS A 320 29.20 -10.50 -16.33
N GLU A 321 28.89 -9.68 -17.34
CA GLU A 321 28.55 -10.13 -18.69
C GLU A 321 29.67 -10.94 -19.35
N GLU A 322 30.93 -10.65 -19.06
CA GLU A 322 32.07 -11.36 -19.62
C GLU A 322 32.26 -12.75 -19.00
N ASN A 323 31.92 -12.91 -17.74
CA ASN A 323 32.20 -14.13 -16.97
C ASN A 323 31.00 -15.10 -16.89
N ASN A 324 29.79 -14.63 -17.21
CA ASN A 324 28.53 -15.36 -17.16
C ASN A 324 28.28 -16.14 -15.85
N ILE A 325 28.78 -15.61 -14.70
CA ILE A 325 28.66 -16.27 -13.40
C ILE A 325 28.38 -15.23 -12.33
N LEU A 326 27.35 -15.45 -11.50
CA LEU A 326 27.09 -14.72 -10.27
C LEU A 326 27.50 -15.58 -9.06
N TRP A 327 28.26 -14.99 -8.15
CA TRP A 327 28.66 -15.59 -6.88
C TRP A 327 27.73 -15.15 -5.74
N ASP A 328 27.82 -15.81 -4.59
CA ASP A 328 27.06 -15.45 -3.39
C ASP A 328 27.18 -13.97 -3.03
N ASP A 329 28.40 -13.43 -3.12
CA ASP A 329 28.66 -12.00 -2.85
C ASP A 329 28.00 -11.08 -3.86
N ASP A 330 27.86 -11.48 -5.12
CA ASP A 330 27.17 -10.71 -6.15
C ASP A 330 25.66 -10.66 -5.88
N ILE A 331 25.10 -11.79 -5.40
CA ILE A 331 23.68 -11.86 -5.01
C ILE A 331 23.41 -11.08 -3.73
N ASP A 332 24.29 -11.18 -2.72
CA ASP A 332 24.13 -10.44 -1.46
C ASP A 332 24.19 -8.92 -1.65
N ASN A 333 24.94 -8.46 -2.63
CA ASN A 333 25.08 -7.05 -3.00
C ASN A 333 24.19 -6.65 -4.19
N PHE A 334 23.28 -7.55 -4.62
CA PHE A 334 22.42 -7.27 -5.76
C PHE A 334 21.46 -6.10 -5.42
N PRO A 335 21.35 -5.08 -6.28
CA PRO A 335 20.48 -3.93 -6.00
C PRO A 335 19.02 -4.33 -5.83
N CYS A 336 18.43 -3.88 -4.71
CA CYS A 336 17.07 -4.23 -4.33
C CYS A 336 16.03 -3.79 -5.38
N THR A 337 16.23 -2.62 -5.98
CA THR A 337 15.35 -2.08 -7.03
C THR A 337 15.31 -2.99 -8.25
N ASP A 338 16.48 -3.43 -8.71
CA ASP A 338 16.62 -4.31 -9.89
C ASP A 338 16.00 -5.69 -9.63
N LEU A 339 16.28 -6.28 -8.46
CA LEU A 339 15.73 -7.58 -8.10
C LEU A 339 14.19 -7.56 -8.02
N ARG A 340 13.63 -6.51 -7.38
CA ARG A 340 12.17 -6.32 -7.29
C ARG A 340 11.53 -6.04 -8.65
N THR A 341 12.22 -5.33 -9.53
CA THR A 341 11.73 -5.06 -10.89
C THR A 341 11.61 -6.35 -11.68
N ILE A 342 12.65 -7.20 -11.67
CA ILE A 342 12.62 -8.49 -12.34
C ILE A 342 11.53 -9.40 -11.76
N ASP A 343 11.49 -9.54 -10.43
CA ASP A 343 10.51 -10.39 -9.77
C ASP A 343 9.07 -9.98 -10.05
N ARG A 344 8.77 -8.68 -9.91
CA ARG A 344 7.43 -8.13 -10.16
C ARG A 344 6.96 -8.38 -11.60
N LEU A 345 7.84 -8.23 -12.59
CA LEU A 345 7.52 -8.55 -13.99
C LEU A 345 7.12 -10.02 -14.15
N TRP A 346 7.89 -10.94 -13.59
CA TRP A 346 7.57 -12.37 -13.63
C TRP A 346 6.25 -12.70 -12.93
N VAL A 347 6.05 -12.20 -11.71
CA VAL A 347 4.82 -12.41 -10.93
C VAL A 347 3.59 -11.86 -11.68
N LYS A 348 3.68 -10.63 -12.20
CA LYS A 348 2.58 -9.98 -12.92
C LYS A 348 2.16 -10.77 -14.15
N TYR A 349 3.08 -11.01 -15.08
CA TYR A 349 2.73 -11.62 -16.37
C TYR A 349 2.44 -13.11 -16.29
N SER A 350 2.93 -13.81 -15.25
CA SER A 350 2.56 -15.19 -14.96
C SER A 350 1.32 -15.34 -14.08
N LYS A 351 0.67 -14.23 -13.70
CA LYS A 351 -0.50 -14.22 -12.79
C LYS A 351 -0.20 -14.89 -11.45
N GLY A 352 0.96 -14.62 -10.87
CA GLY A 352 1.38 -15.15 -9.58
C GLY A 352 1.91 -16.59 -9.61
N GLN A 353 2.10 -17.17 -10.79
CA GLN A 353 2.62 -18.56 -10.89
C GLN A 353 4.13 -18.60 -10.78
N TRP A 354 4.86 -17.59 -11.26
CA TRP A 354 6.31 -17.58 -11.38
C TRP A 354 6.91 -16.28 -10.84
N GLY A 355 8.16 -16.34 -10.45
CA GLY A 355 8.94 -15.25 -9.87
C GLY A 355 9.84 -15.76 -8.75
N PHE A 356 10.88 -15.01 -8.42
CA PHE A 356 11.80 -15.34 -7.32
C PHE A 356 11.11 -15.34 -5.96
N SER A 357 10.17 -14.40 -5.74
CA SER A 357 9.36 -14.38 -4.52
C SER A 357 8.48 -15.62 -4.38
N VAL A 358 7.89 -16.10 -5.48
CA VAL A 358 7.11 -17.36 -5.50
C VAL A 358 8.00 -18.56 -5.18
N GLN A 359 9.20 -18.62 -5.75
CA GLN A 359 10.19 -19.67 -5.47
C GLN A 359 10.64 -19.61 -4.00
N LYS A 360 10.87 -18.41 -3.47
CA LYS A 360 11.21 -18.20 -2.05
C LYS A 360 10.14 -18.73 -1.11
N GLU A 361 8.87 -18.44 -1.35
CA GLU A 361 7.76 -18.98 -0.55
C GLU A 361 7.77 -20.52 -0.53
N ILE A 362 7.93 -21.14 -1.70
CA ILE A 362 8.01 -22.61 -1.82
C ILE A 362 9.21 -23.14 -1.04
N TYR A 363 10.39 -22.54 -1.23
CA TYR A 363 11.62 -22.97 -0.57
C TYR A 363 11.52 -22.88 0.95
N GLN A 364 11.01 -21.76 1.47
CA GLN A 364 10.81 -21.55 2.90
C GLN A 364 9.76 -22.51 3.49
N SER A 365 8.69 -22.82 2.75
CA SER A 365 7.67 -23.77 3.19
C SER A 365 8.21 -25.20 3.40
N LEU A 366 9.33 -25.52 2.75
CA LEU A 366 10.04 -26.81 2.88
C LEU A 366 11.12 -26.78 3.97
N GLY A 367 11.26 -25.68 4.71
CA GLY A 367 12.28 -25.48 5.72
C GLY A 367 13.60 -24.92 5.17
N GLY A 368 13.57 -24.36 3.95
CA GLY A 368 14.71 -23.75 3.28
C GLY A 368 15.22 -22.53 4.02
N THR A 369 16.52 -22.42 4.13
CA THR A 369 17.25 -21.30 4.74
C THR A 369 18.41 -20.90 3.85
N ARG A 370 19.12 -19.82 4.20
CA ARG A 370 20.34 -19.41 3.48
C ARG A 370 21.42 -20.48 3.46
N LYS A 371 21.47 -21.34 4.49
CA LYS A 371 22.42 -22.45 4.51
C LYS A 371 21.91 -23.60 3.63
N TYR A 372 22.69 -23.97 2.65
CA TYR A 372 22.37 -25.08 1.75
C TYR A 372 22.12 -26.40 2.52
N ASN A 373 21.03 -27.04 2.19
CA ASN A 373 20.69 -28.40 2.63
C ASN A 373 20.22 -29.23 1.44
N GLU A 374 20.92 -30.31 1.14
CA GLU A 374 20.68 -31.11 -0.06
C GLU A 374 19.25 -31.68 -0.10
N GLU A 375 18.76 -32.23 1.01
CA GLU A 375 17.43 -32.83 1.08
C GLU A 375 16.32 -31.79 0.84
N ILE A 376 16.45 -30.63 1.43
CA ILE A 376 15.48 -29.51 1.23
C ILE A 376 15.56 -29.03 -0.21
N TRP A 377 16.78 -28.90 -0.75
CA TRP A 377 17.01 -28.47 -2.12
C TRP A 377 16.41 -29.46 -3.14
N GLU A 378 16.56 -30.77 -2.96
CA GLU A 378 15.95 -31.79 -3.81
C GLU A 378 14.42 -31.71 -3.78
N LYS A 379 13.82 -31.60 -2.58
CA LYS A 379 12.37 -31.40 -2.42
C LYS A 379 11.88 -30.15 -3.11
N PHE A 380 12.66 -29.07 -3.05
CA PHE A 380 12.34 -27.83 -3.75
C PHE A 380 12.37 -28.04 -5.27
N CYS A 381 13.43 -28.63 -5.81
CA CYS A 381 13.56 -28.94 -7.23
C CYS A 381 12.41 -29.82 -7.74
N ASP A 382 12.02 -30.83 -6.97
CA ASP A 382 10.87 -31.69 -7.30
C ASP A 382 9.56 -30.84 -7.34
N ARG A 383 9.38 -29.96 -6.37
CA ARG A 383 8.17 -29.12 -6.23
C ARG A 383 8.01 -28.12 -7.37
N VAL A 384 9.11 -27.51 -7.83
CA VAL A 384 9.11 -26.55 -8.93
C VAL A 384 9.32 -27.19 -10.31
N GLY A 385 9.44 -28.51 -10.37
CA GLY A 385 9.56 -29.27 -11.62
C GLY A 385 10.91 -29.17 -12.30
N TRP A 386 11.99 -29.01 -11.52
CA TRP A 386 13.37 -29.02 -12.02
C TRP A 386 14.06 -30.39 -11.89
N ARG A 387 13.36 -31.39 -11.30
CA ARG A 387 13.73 -32.78 -11.26
C ARG A 387 12.60 -33.65 -11.79
N LYS A 388 12.94 -34.77 -12.40
CA LYS A 388 12.02 -35.80 -12.86
C LYS A 388 12.65 -37.19 -12.61
N ASP A 389 11.86 -38.08 -12.03
CA ASP A 389 12.30 -39.47 -11.72
C ASP A 389 13.59 -39.52 -10.88
N GLY A 390 13.77 -38.52 -9.98
CA GLY A 390 14.95 -38.42 -9.12
C GLY A 390 16.18 -37.77 -9.76
N GLU A 391 16.15 -37.48 -11.07
CA GLU A 391 17.24 -36.86 -11.80
C GLU A 391 16.95 -35.39 -12.12
N ARG A 392 18.01 -34.57 -12.20
CA ARG A 392 17.90 -33.17 -12.63
C ARG A 392 17.58 -33.07 -14.11
N MET A 393 16.66 -32.19 -14.46
CA MET A 393 16.34 -31.93 -15.86
C MET A 393 17.41 -31.05 -16.50
N ASN A 394 17.62 -31.21 -17.81
CA ASN A 394 18.37 -30.22 -18.58
C ASN A 394 17.49 -29.06 -18.98
N TYR A 395 18.06 -27.87 -19.19
CA TYR A 395 17.35 -26.68 -19.61
C TYR A 395 16.47 -26.88 -20.87
N LYS A 396 16.96 -27.65 -21.84
CA LYS A 396 16.22 -27.97 -23.07
C LYS A 396 14.97 -28.82 -22.85
N ASP A 397 14.90 -29.52 -21.74
CA ASP A 397 13.82 -30.44 -21.38
C ASP A 397 12.79 -29.78 -20.43
N LEU A 398 13.03 -28.53 -20.02
CA LEU A 398 12.09 -27.76 -19.20
C LEU A 398 10.78 -27.48 -19.93
N SER A 399 9.67 -27.54 -19.19
CA SER A 399 8.36 -27.13 -19.68
C SER A 399 8.17 -25.62 -19.45
N PHE A 400 7.86 -24.88 -20.48
CA PHE A 400 7.51 -23.47 -20.41
C PHE A 400 5.99 -23.27 -20.36
N SER A 401 5.26 -24.13 -19.64
CA SER A 401 3.81 -24.02 -19.40
C SER A 401 3.51 -23.52 -17.98
N LEU A 402 2.37 -22.84 -17.81
CA LEU A 402 1.93 -22.31 -16.51
C LEU A 402 1.46 -23.37 -15.49
N ASN A 403 1.72 -24.64 -15.74
CA ASN A 403 1.16 -25.74 -14.94
C ASN A 403 1.93 -26.03 -13.63
N ILE A 404 3.16 -25.51 -13.46
CA ILE A 404 4.00 -25.77 -12.30
C ILE A 404 4.34 -24.46 -11.61
N LYS A 405 3.86 -24.26 -10.38
CA LYS A 405 4.13 -23.05 -9.59
C LYS A 405 5.62 -22.95 -9.23
N GLY A 406 6.21 -21.77 -9.40
CA GLY A 406 7.62 -21.51 -9.09
C GLY A 406 8.62 -22.08 -10.11
N HIS A 407 8.15 -22.58 -11.28
CA HIS A 407 9.01 -23.18 -12.29
C HIS A 407 10.01 -22.21 -12.93
N LEU A 408 9.61 -20.95 -13.11
CA LEU A 408 10.42 -19.91 -13.74
C LEU A 408 10.56 -18.67 -12.82
N PRO A 409 11.58 -17.82 -12.98
CA PRO A 409 12.72 -18.05 -13.89
C PRO A 409 13.63 -19.18 -13.46
N SER A 410 14.16 -19.93 -14.42
CA SER A 410 15.00 -21.09 -14.17
C SER A 410 16.50 -20.75 -14.05
N ILE A 411 16.85 -19.49 -14.22
CA ILE A 411 18.22 -18.95 -14.12
C ILE A 411 18.95 -19.45 -12.87
N ALA A 412 18.22 -19.57 -11.80
CA ALA A 412 18.68 -20.08 -10.54
C ALA A 412 19.25 -21.51 -10.63
N MET A 413 18.85 -22.30 -11.62
CA MET A 413 19.31 -23.67 -11.81
C MET A 413 20.36 -23.81 -12.92
N PHE A 414 20.26 -23.03 -13.99
CA PHE A 414 21.00 -23.28 -15.23
C PHE A 414 21.94 -22.13 -15.64
N GLY A 415 21.64 -20.90 -15.24
CA GLY A 415 22.34 -19.71 -15.72
C GLY A 415 23.53 -19.28 -14.86
N LEU A 416 23.57 -19.64 -13.60
CA LEU A 416 24.58 -19.11 -12.68
C LEU A 416 25.79 -20.02 -12.49
N VAL A 417 25.84 -21.20 -13.16
CA VAL A 417 26.92 -22.15 -12.91
C VAL A 417 27.27 -23.04 -14.10
N VAL A 418 28.35 -22.72 -14.75
CA VAL A 418 29.15 -23.64 -15.52
C VAL A 418 30.60 -23.55 -15.03
N GLY A 419 30.90 -24.30 -13.98
CA GLY A 419 32.24 -24.51 -13.53
C GLY A 419 32.39 -25.96 -13.10
N TYR A 420 33.14 -26.76 -13.86
CA TYR A 420 33.48 -28.14 -13.53
C TYR A 420 34.06 -28.21 -12.10
N GLY A 421 33.35 -28.91 -11.20
CA GLY A 421 33.97 -29.47 -9.99
C GLY A 421 33.58 -28.89 -8.62
N TYR A 422 32.62 -27.97 -8.48
CA TYR A 422 32.24 -27.40 -7.17
C TYR A 422 30.72 -27.34 -6.95
N VAL A 423 30.09 -28.49 -6.80
CA VAL A 423 28.65 -28.65 -6.61
C VAL A 423 28.10 -27.83 -5.40
N ALA A 424 28.85 -27.78 -4.30
CA ALA A 424 28.38 -27.15 -3.06
C ALA A 424 28.40 -25.60 -3.09
N ARG A 425 29.28 -24.94 -3.86
CA ARG A 425 29.31 -23.48 -3.99
C ARG A 425 28.24 -22.90 -4.92
N VAL A 426 27.83 -23.73 -5.88
CA VAL A 426 26.82 -23.40 -6.89
C VAL A 426 25.44 -23.19 -6.27
N PHE A 427 25.10 -23.99 -5.27
CA PHE A 427 23.79 -23.94 -4.60
C PHE A 427 23.73 -22.89 -3.52
N GLY A 428 24.85 -22.37 -3.05
CA GLY A 428 24.91 -21.24 -2.11
C GLY A 428 24.25 -19.98 -2.66
N GLY A 429 24.61 -19.57 -3.88
CA GLY A 429 24.09 -18.36 -4.51
C GLY A 429 22.57 -18.35 -4.68
N LEU A 430 21.99 -19.53 -4.97
CA LEU A 430 20.54 -19.63 -5.06
C LEU A 430 19.86 -19.62 -3.70
N CYS A 431 20.42 -20.29 -2.70
CA CYS A 431 19.91 -20.16 -1.32
C CYS A 431 19.99 -18.72 -0.83
N SER A 432 21.05 -17.98 -1.20
CA SER A 432 21.18 -16.53 -0.95
C SER A 432 20.09 -15.74 -1.65
N LEU A 433 19.83 -16.00 -2.94
CA LEU A 433 18.75 -15.36 -3.70
C LEU A 433 17.38 -15.61 -3.08
N LEU A 434 17.03 -16.89 -2.84
CA LEU A 434 15.74 -17.28 -2.24
C LEU A 434 15.61 -16.90 -0.76
N SER A 435 16.67 -16.43 -0.14
CA SER A 435 16.68 -15.87 1.23
C SER A 435 16.93 -14.37 1.26
N HIS A 436 16.98 -13.73 0.08
CA HIS A 436 17.23 -12.31 -0.01
C HIS A 436 16.09 -11.53 0.67
N ARG A 437 16.45 -10.53 1.50
CA ARG A 437 15.49 -9.78 2.33
C ARG A 437 14.46 -8.98 1.52
N ASP A 438 14.79 -8.65 0.28
CA ASP A 438 14.01 -7.76 -0.58
C ASP A 438 13.14 -8.49 -1.63
N LEU A 439 13.06 -9.83 -1.58
CA LEU A 439 12.10 -10.65 -2.32
C LEU A 439 10.85 -10.92 -1.50
#